data_238d3dfb829e7627b27fde07ed57a714
#
_entry.id   238d3dfb829e7627b27fde07ed57a714
#
_cell.length_a   1.000
_cell.length_b   1.000
_cell.length_c   1.000
_cell.angle_alpha   90.00
_cell.angle_beta   90.00
_cell.angle_gamma   90.00
#
_symmetry.space_group_name_H-M   'P 1'
#
loop_
_entity.id
_entity.type
_entity.pdbx_description
1 polymer ?
#
loop_
_entity_poly.entity_id
_entity_poly.type
_entity_poly.pdbx_seq_one_letter_code
_entity_poly.pdbx_strand_id
1 'polypeptide(L)'
;ELCWGDVGLSITYALYNLGPIVARQMGRDDLAEFFARREEFFCLALTEPNHGTDTVAFNEAFFRDPQGRSDLRVRRDGDDYILNGQKAAWVSCGTLAGCGMIFATYEDSKIGRAGGAVFLLPLDLPGISRGKPLDKLGQRTLNQGEIFFDNVRVPQQFFLTDDPEMYTMMLSGFLAHANTAMGLQFVGVARAAFDHALAYAKERVQGGVPIIQHQSVKTRLFNMFMKLESTRSHVRQVAIANYQRMGMIPFQYAAASKILATQTAFALASEAIQMFGGNGLCREYPVEKIFRDARAGLIEDGENNMLGLAAANNF
;
A
#
# COMPACT_ATOMS: atom_id res chain seq x y z
N GLU A 1 10.09 -7.52 -11.47
CA GLU A 1 10.72 -6.82 -12.60
C GLU A 1 10.24 -5.36 -12.69
N LEU A 2 8.93 -5.06 -12.76
CA LEU A 2 8.43 -3.67 -12.89
C LEU A 2 8.96 -2.76 -11.77
N CYS A 3 8.95 -3.22 -10.53
CA CYS A 3 9.40 -2.45 -9.37
C CYS A 3 10.91 -2.19 -9.34
N TRP A 4 11.69 -2.90 -10.14
CA TRP A 4 13.09 -2.59 -10.38
C TRP A 4 13.23 -1.26 -11.16
N GLY A 5 12.35 -1.03 -12.12
CA GLY A 5 12.32 0.20 -12.90
C GLY A 5 11.64 1.36 -12.18
N ASP A 6 10.43 1.12 -11.67
CA ASP A 6 9.63 2.14 -10.97
C ASP A 6 8.55 1.49 -10.10
N VAL A 7 8.68 1.61 -8.79
CA VAL A 7 7.73 1.01 -7.85
C VAL A 7 6.38 1.73 -7.87
N GLY A 8 6.36 3.05 -8.01
CA GLY A 8 5.11 3.83 -8.07
C GLY A 8 4.26 3.47 -9.28
N LEU A 9 4.90 3.33 -10.45
CA LEU A 9 4.24 2.89 -11.68
C LEU A 9 3.74 1.44 -11.54
N SER A 10 4.52 0.58 -10.89
CA SER A 10 4.13 -0.80 -10.64
C SER A 10 2.90 -0.92 -9.76
N ILE A 11 2.80 -0.11 -8.68
CA ILE A 11 1.62 -0.05 -7.81
C ILE A 11 0.42 0.48 -8.62
N THR A 12 0.59 1.56 -9.38
CA THR A 12 -0.47 2.12 -10.23
C THR A 12 -1.01 1.06 -11.21
N TYR A 13 -0.11 0.32 -11.86
CA TYR A 13 -0.51 -0.76 -12.78
C TYR A 13 -1.25 -1.89 -12.09
N ALA A 14 -0.87 -2.26 -10.87
CA ALA A 14 -1.54 -3.30 -10.09
C ALA A 14 -2.98 -2.92 -9.69
N LEU A 15 -3.29 -1.62 -9.64
CA LEU A 15 -4.63 -1.12 -9.35
C LEU A 15 -5.52 -0.98 -10.60
N TYR A 16 -4.95 -1.15 -11.80
CA TYR A 16 -5.73 -1.12 -13.03
C TYR A 16 -6.62 -2.36 -13.12
N ASN A 17 -7.90 -2.15 -13.36
CA ASN A 17 -8.93 -3.18 -13.50
C ASN A 17 -9.00 -4.17 -12.30
N LEU A 18 -8.67 -3.71 -11.09
CA LEU A 18 -8.71 -4.54 -9.88
C LEU A 18 -10.14 -4.67 -9.32
N GLY A 19 -11.04 -3.71 -9.58
CA GLY A 19 -12.41 -3.71 -9.07
C GLY A 19 -13.19 -5.00 -9.32
N PRO A 20 -13.21 -5.56 -10.56
CA PRO A 20 -13.87 -6.83 -10.85
C PRO A 20 -13.31 -8.03 -10.07
N ILE A 21 -11.99 -8.03 -9.84
CA ILE A 21 -11.32 -9.10 -9.08
C ILE A 21 -11.74 -9.04 -7.61
N VAL A 22 -11.73 -7.84 -7.02
CA VAL A 22 -12.18 -7.61 -5.64
C VAL A 22 -13.65 -8.00 -5.48
N ALA A 23 -14.51 -7.60 -6.41
CA ALA A 23 -15.93 -7.97 -6.39
C ALA A 23 -16.14 -9.49 -6.37
N ARG A 24 -15.45 -10.25 -7.21
CA ARG A 24 -15.52 -11.72 -7.23
C ARG A 24 -15.03 -12.34 -5.94
N GLN A 25 -13.94 -11.84 -5.37
CA GLN A 25 -13.44 -12.31 -4.08
C GLN A 25 -14.45 -12.10 -2.94
N MET A 26 -15.30 -11.08 -3.06
CA MET A 26 -16.40 -10.79 -2.12
C MET A 26 -17.71 -11.54 -2.47
N GLY A 27 -17.70 -12.45 -3.46
CA GLY A 27 -18.89 -13.18 -3.89
C GLY A 27 -19.93 -12.31 -4.61
N ARG A 28 -19.53 -11.15 -5.15
CA ARG A 28 -20.39 -10.18 -5.82
C ARG A 28 -20.15 -10.21 -7.34
N ASP A 29 -20.60 -11.30 -7.99
CA ASP A 29 -20.46 -11.49 -9.44
C ASP A 29 -21.20 -10.39 -10.22
N ASP A 30 -22.31 -9.87 -9.70
CA ASP A 30 -23.04 -8.74 -10.23
C ASP A 30 -22.17 -7.48 -10.34
N LEU A 31 -21.43 -7.15 -9.28
CA LEU A 31 -20.49 -6.02 -9.27
C LEU A 31 -19.26 -6.33 -10.13
N ALA A 32 -18.80 -7.58 -10.16
CA ALA A 32 -17.67 -7.96 -11.01
C ALA A 32 -17.97 -7.72 -12.48
N GLU A 33 -19.17 -8.09 -12.95
CA GLU A 33 -19.62 -7.82 -14.31
C GLU A 33 -19.80 -6.32 -14.58
N PHE A 34 -20.35 -5.59 -13.60
CA PHE A 34 -20.53 -4.15 -13.70
C PHE A 34 -19.19 -3.42 -13.90
N PHE A 35 -18.18 -3.70 -13.04
CA PHE A 35 -16.88 -3.04 -13.11
C PHE A 35 -16.00 -3.56 -14.27
N ALA A 36 -16.14 -4.82 -14.70
CA ALA A 36 -15.37 -5.35 -15.83
C ALA A 36 -15.60 -4.61 -17.15
N ARG A 37 -16.78 -3.98 -17.31
CA ARG A 37 -17.13 -3.20 -18.51
C ARG A 37 -16.55 -1.78 -18.52
N ARG A 38 -15.98 -1.32 -17.39
CA ARG A 38 -15.53 0.05 -17.21
C ARG A 38 -14.02 0.23 -17.42
N GLU A 39 -13.24 -0.84 -17.23
CA GLU A 39 -11.77 -0.84 -17.43
C GLU A 39 -11.08 0.33 -16.69
N GLU A 40 -11.34 0.50 -15.40
CA GLU A 40 -10.95 1.64 -14.59
C GLU A 40 -9.86 1.28 -13.56
N PHE A 41 -9.15 2.31 -13.09
CA PHE A 41 -8.36 2.17 -11.88
C PHE A 41 -9.26 1.99 -10.66
N PHE A 42 -8.78 1.17 -9.74
CA PHE A 42 -9.37 0.92 -8.44
C PHE A 42 -8.64 1.72 -7.36
N CYS A 43 -9.33 2.09 -6.29
CA CYS A 43 -8.68 2.56 -5.07
C CYS A 43 -9.22 1.84 -3.83
N LEU A 44 -8.34 1.71 -2.82
CA LEU A 44 -8.73 1.37 -1.47
C LEU A 44 -8.77 2.66 -0.65
N ALA A 45 -9.97 3.14 -0.32
CA ALA A 45 -10.15 4.39 0.39
C ALA A 45 -10.32 4.14 1.89
N LEU A 46 -9.18 4.02 2.57
CA LEU A 46 -9.09 3.72 4.01
C LEU A 46 -8.67 4.95 4.81
N THR A 47 -7.53 5.56 4.46
CA THR A 47 -6.93 6.70 5.17
C THR A 47 -7.79 7.96 5.10
N GLU A 48 -7.83 8.72 6.19
CA GLU A 48 -8.60 9.95 6.36
C GLU A 48 -7.73 11.07 6.94
N PRO A 49 -8.17 12.35 6.92
CA PRO A 49 -7.35 13.46 7.42
C PRO A 49 -6.83 13.25 8.85
N ASN A 50 -7.68 12.74 9.74
CA ASN A 50 -7.35 12.51 11.14
C ASN A 50 -7.01 11.06 11.47
N HIS A 51 -7.04 10.15 10.47
CA HIS A 51 -6.91 8.71 10.67
C HIS A 51 -6.03 8.06 9.62
N GLY A 52 -4.94 7.47 10.06
CA GLY A 52 -4.00 6.74 9.21
C GLY A 52 -3.56 5.45 9.89
N THR A 53 -2.54 5.53 10.73
CA THR A 53 -1.95 4.39 11.43
C THR A 53 -2.93 3.66 12.35
N ASP A 54 -3.85 4.38 12.97
CA ASP A 54 -4.92 3.83 13.81
C ASP A 54 -5.91 2.96 13.03
N THR A 55 -5.99 3.11 11.71
CA THR A 55 -6.86 2.27 10.87
C THR A 55 -6.34 0.85 10.67
N VAL A 56 -5.04 0.64 10.83
CA VAL A 56 -4.41 -0.68 10.72
C VAL A 56 -4.35 -1.42 12.06
N ALA A 57 -4.67 -0.73 13.14
CA ALA A 57 -4.68 -1.28 14.50
C ALA A 57 -6.05 -1.88 14.89
N PHE A 58 -6.65 -2.65 13.98
CA PHE A 58 -7.99 -3.21 14.13
C PHE A 58 -8.14 -4.20 15.30
N ASN A 59 -7.03 -4.68 15.86
CA ASN A 59 -7.00 -5.53 17.06
C ASN A 59 -6.90 -4.74 18.36
N GLU A 60 -6.70 -3.42 18.30
CA GLU A 60 -6.57 -2.57 19.48
C GLU A 60 -7.94 -2.10 19.98
N ALA A 61 -8.06 -1.92 21.32
CA ALA A 61 -9.31 -1.55 21.95
C ALA A 61 -9.90 -0.23 21.42
N PHE A 62 -9.06 0.74 21.07
CA PHE A 62 -9.52 2.03 20.56
C PHE A 62 -10.20 1.94 19.18
N PHE A 63 -9.98 0.86 18.42
CA PHE A 63 -10.69 0.64 17.15
C PHE A 63 -12.21 0.46 17.36
N ARG A 64 -12.59 0.00 18.56
CA ARG A 64 -13.99 -0.17 18.99
C ARG A 64 -14.47 0.96 19.90
N ASP A 65 -13.63 1.97 20.18
CA ASP A 65 -14.00 3.12 20.99
C ASP A 65 -15.05 3.98 20.25
N PRO A 66 -16.20 4.32 20.87
CA PRO A 66 -17.21 5.19 20.26
C PRO A 66 -16.71 6.56 19.80
N GLN A 67 -15.60 7.05 20.36
CA GLN A 67 -14.97 8.31 19.93
C GLN A 67 -14.07 8.13 18.70
N GLY A 68 -13.56 6.92 18.44
CA GLY A 68 -12.67 6.57 17.34
C GLY A 68 -13.41 6.36 16.00
N ARG A 69 -14.30 7.27 15.62
CA ARG A 69 -15.05 7.17 14.37
C ARG A 69 -14.24 7.69 13.19
N SER A 70 -14.56 7.17 12.00
CA SER A 70 -14.02 7.67 10.72
C SER A 70 -14.44 9.13 10.46
N ASP A 71 -13.65 9.87 9.67
CA ASP A 71 -14.09 11.18 9.15
C ASP A 71 -15.17 11.02 8.08
N LEU A 72 -15.14 9.93 7.30
CA LEU A 72 -16.21 9.59 6.37
C LEU A 72 -17.35 8.90 7.13
N ARG A 73 -18.51 9.52 7.11
CA ARG A 73 -19.74 9.07 7.79
C ARG A 73 -20.72 8.48 6.81
N VAL A 74 -21.50 7.52 7.30
CA VAL A 74 -22.61 6.94 6.57
C VAL A 74 -23.86 6.92 7.42
N ARG A 75 -25.02 7.15 6.80
CA ARG A 75 -26.34 6.92 7.36
C ARG A 75 -27.23 6.20 6.35
N ARG A 76 -28.21 5.47 6.83
CA ARG A 76 -29.22 4.85 5.97
C ARG A 76 -30.27 5.88 5.55
N ASP A 77 -30.80 5.76 4.32
CA ASP A 77 -31.88 6.59 3.78
C ASP A 77 -32.80 5.73 2.90
N GLY A 78 -33.78 5.11 3.52
CA GLY A 78 -34.58 4.04 2.93
C GLY A 78 -33.73 2.80 2.67
N ASP A 79 -33.73 2.30 1.45
CA ASP A 79 -32.88 1.16 1.03
C ASP A 79 -31.44 1.59 0.66
N ASP A 80 -31.21 2.89 0.46
CA ASP A 80 -29.92 3.47 0.06
C ASP A 80 -29.13 3.97 1.26
N TYR A 81 -27.96 4.49 0.98
CA TYR A 81 -27.04 5.08 1.95
C TYR A 81 -26.62 6.49 1.54
N ILE A 82 -26.37 7.35 2.51
CA ILE A 82 -25.80 8.68 2.29
C ILE A 82 -24.43 8.75 2.94
N LEU A 83 -23.43 9.10 2.14
CA LEU A 83 -22.05 9.29 2.58
C LEU A 83 -21.72 10.78 2.64
N ASN A 84 -21.07 11.20 3.76
CA ASN A 84 -20.56 12.55 3.95
C ASN A 84 -19.18 12.52 4.59
N GLY A 85 -18.26 13.36 4.10
CA GLY A 85 -16.91 13.48 4.61
C GLY A 85 -15.85 13.34 3.53
N GLN A 86 -14.65 12.88 3.90
CA GLN A 86 -13.58 12.72 2.93
C GLN A 86 -12.65 11.56 3.26
N LYS A 87 -11.97 11.08 2.22
CA LYS A 87 -10.78 10.25 2.32
C LYS A 87 -9.55 11.09 2.03
N ALA A 88 -8.49 10.83 2.78
CA ALA A 88 -7.28 11.65 2.77
C ALA A 88 -6.48 11.55 1.48
N ALA A 89 -5.53 12.43 1.37
CA ALA A 89 -4.64 12.60 0.23
C ALA A 89 -3.84 11.35 -0.16
N TRP A 90 -3.68 10.38 0.74
CA TRP A 90 -2.84 9.18 0.55
C TRP A 90 -3.57 8.00 -0.13
N VAL A 91 -4.78 8.21 -0.62
CA VAL A 91 -5.49 7.18 -1.39
C VAL A 91 -4.80 6.97 -2.73
N SER A 92 -4.22 5.80 -2.93
CA SER A 92 -3.58 5.42 -4.19
C SER A 92 -4.59 5.40 -5.33
N CYS A 93 -4.23 6.02 -6.44
CA CYS A 93 -5.10 6.34 -7.57
C CYS A 93 -6.32 7.22 -7.22
N GLY A 94 -6.38 7.87 -6.06
CA GLY A 94 -7.56 8.61 -5.59
C GLY A 94 -8.10 9.65 -6.57
N THR A 95 -7.24 10.32 -7.34
CA THR A 95 -7.69 11.28 -8.36
C THR A 95 -7.97 10.67 -9.74
N LEU A 96 -7.65 9.38 -9.94
CA LEU A 96 -7.79 8.66 -11.21
C LEU A 96 -8.81 7.52 -11.15
N ALA A 97 -9.01 6.92 -9.95
CA ALA A 97 -9.83 5.72 -9.81
C ALA A 97 -11.28 5.95 -10.24
N GLY A 98 -11.82 5.05 -11.05
CA GLY A 98 -13.23 5.04 -11.44
C GLY A 98 -14.10 4.23 -10.49
N CYS A 99 -13.50 3.35 -9.69
CA CYS A 99 -14.19 2.59 -8.64
C CYS A 99 -13.30 2.44 -7.39
N GLY A 100 -13.94 2.15 -6.26
CA GLY A 100 -13.21 2.00 -5.00
C GLY A 100 -13.93 1.17 -3.96
N MET A 101 -13.13 0.54 -3.09
CA MET A 101 -13.62 -0.02 -1.83
C MET A 101 -13.54 1.06 -0.77
N ILE A 102 -14.68 1.42 -0.21
CA ILE A 102 -14.85 2.56 0.69
C ILE A 102 -15.28 2.04 2.06
N PHE A 103 -14.50 2.38 3.08
CA PHE A 103 -14.82 2.12 4.48
C PHE A 103 -15.36 3.41 5.12
N ALA A 104 -16.54 3.35 5.72
CA ALA A 104 -17.16 4.48 6.41
C ALA A 104 -17.68 4.04 7.77
N THR A 105 -17.91 4.98 8.71
CA THR A 105 -18.50 4.66 10.03
C THR A 105 -19.89 5.25 10.11
N TYR A 106 -20.86 4.50 10.68
CA TYR A 106 -22.20 5.02 10.93
C TYR A 106 -22.15 6.22 11.87
N GLU A 107 -22.97 7.25 11.58
CA GLU A 107 -23.06 8.47 12.38
C GLU A 107 -23.43 8.20 13.83
N ASP A 108 -24.23 7.18 14.09
CA ASP A 108 -24.73 6.76 15.40
C ASP A 108 -23.99 5.53 15.98
N SER A 109 -22.88 5.12 15.39
CA SER A 109 -22.09 3.97 15.84
C SER A 109 -21.76 4.05 17.34
N LYS A 110 -22.02 2.97 18.07
CA LYS A 110 -21.67 2.81 19.49
C LYS A 110 -20.34 2.08 19.72
N ILE A 111 -19.74 1.55 18.66
CA ILE A 111 -18.54 0.71 18.70
C ILE A 111 -17.44 1.25 17.77
N GLY A 112 -17.35 2.57 17.64
CA GLY A 112 -16.31 3.23 16.86
C GLY A 112 -16.28 2.79 15.39
N ARG A 113 -15.08 2.56 14.88
CA ARG A 113 -14.87 2.14 13.47
C ARG A 113 -15.44 0.76 13.16
N ALA A 114 -15.44 -0.15 14.13
CA ALA A 114 -16.04 -1.48 13.95
C ALA A 114 -17.53 -1.42 13.61
N GLY A 115 -18.24 -0.37 14.02
CA GLY A 115 -19.63 -0.10 13.61
C GLY A 115 -19.71 0.70 12.32
N GLY A 116 -19.01 0.25 11.30
CA GLY A 116 -18.96 0.86 10.00
C GLY A 116 -19.67 0.06 8.91
N ALA A 117 -19.61 0.59 7.69
CA ALA A 117 -20.10 -0.06 6.49
C ALA A 117 -19.00 -0.05 5.40
N VAL A 118 -18.99 -1.09 4.59
CA VAL A 118 -18.08 -1.25 3.46
C VAL A 118 -18.87 -1.23 2.16
N PHE A 119 -18.39 -0.45 1.22
CA PHE A 119 -18.97 -0.31 -0.11
C PHE A 119 -17.95 -0.62 -1.18
N LEU A 120 -18.39 -1.21 -2.27
CA LEU A 120 -17.65 -1.25 -3.53
C LEU A 120 -18.47 -0.46 -4.56
N LEU A 121 -18.05 0.76 -4.84
CA LEU A 121 -18.87 1.70 -5.61
C LEU A 121 -18.11 2.41 -6.73
N PRO A 122 -18.81 2.86 -7.79
CA PRO A 122 -18.24 3.74 -8.79
C PRO A 122 -18.01 5.13 -8.19
N LEU A 123 -16.92 5.79 -8.60
CA LEU A 123 -16.51 7.09 -8.09
C LEU A 123 -16.95 8.27 -8.99
N ASP A 124 -17.96 8.05 -9.83
CA ASP A 124 -18.63 9.05 -10.64
C ASP A 124 -20.05 9.36 -10.14
N LEU A 125 -20.42 8.86 -8.94
CA LEU A 125 -21.71 9.20 -8.32
C LEU A 125 -21.80 10.70 -8.02
N PRO A 126 -23.00 11.32 -8.18
CA PRO A 126 -23.22 12.72 -7.82
C PRO A 126 -22.82 13.02 -6.38
N GLY A 127 -22.10 14.13 -6.15
CA GLY A 127 -21.59 14.52 -4.84
C GLY A 127 -20.17 14.02 -4.56
N ILE A 128 -19.58 13.16 -5.40
CA ILE A 128 -18.16 12.80 -5.30
C ILE A 128 -17.32 13.83 -6.06
N SER A 129 -16.29 14.35 -5.40
CA SER A 129 -15.27 15.20 -6.01
C SER A 129 -13.87 14.80 -5.56
N ARG A 130 -12.85 15.34 -6.22
CA ARG A 130 -11.46 14.89 -6.04
C ARG A 130 -10.53 16.07 -5.85
N GLY A 131 -9.51 15.86 -4.99
CA GLY A 131 -8.42 16.80 -4.81
C GLY A 131 -7.44 16.81 -5.98
N LYS A 132 -6.33 17.50 -5.78
CA LYS A 132 -5.21 17.50 -6.73
C LYS A 132 -4.26 16.33 -6.41
N PRO A 133 -3.56 15.78 -7.42
CA PRO A 133 -2.47 14.85 -7.19
C PRO A 133 -1.41 15.46 -6.26
N LEU A 134 -0.94 14.67 -5.30
CA LEU A 134 0.10 15.11 -4.37
C LEU A 134 1.46 15.26 -5.06
N ASP A 135 2.19 16.33 -4.75
CA ASP A 135 3.62 16.46 -5.04
C ASP A 135 4.41 15.83 -3.87
N LYS A 136 4.99 14.66 -4.11
CA LYS A 136 5.58 13.80 -3.07
C LYS A 136 7.10 13.74 -3.16
N LEU A 137 7.74 13.34 -2.08
CA LEU A 137 9.17 13.05 -2.02
C LEU A 137 9.56 11.95 -3.01
N GLY A 138 8.87 10.79 -2.93
CA GLY A 138 9.12 9.59 -3.74
C GLY A 138 7.84 9.02 -4.31
N GLN A 139 7.96 7.93 -5.10
CA GLN A 139 6.84 7.28 -5.80
C GLN A 139 5.96 8.30 -6.55
N ARG A 140 6.59 9.22 -7.25
CA ARG A 140 5.89 10.35 -7.91
C ARG A 140 5.03 9.90 -9.09
N THR A 141 5.27 8.72 -9.60
CA THR A 141 4.49 8.04 -10.64
C THR A 141 3.22 7.36 -10.11
N LEU A 142 3.13 7.14 -8.79
CA LEU A 142 1.90 6.70 -8.13
C LEU A 142 1.02 7.94 -7.87
N ASN A 143 -0.10 8.04 -8.58
CA ASN A 143 -1.09 9.07 -8.28
C ASN A 143 -1.68 8.84 -6.88
N GLN A 144 -1.72 9.88 -6.07
CA GLN A 144 -2.42 9.87 -4.78
C GLN A 144 -3.13 11.20 -4.59
N GLY A 145 -4.33 11.18 -4.00
CA GLY A 145 -5.10 12.39 -3.75
C GLY A 145 -6.38 12.12 -2.99
N GLU A 146 -7.00 13.20 -2.56
CA GLU A 146 -8.22 13.20 -1.76
C GLU A 146 -9.46 12.84 -2.57
N ILE A 147 -10.44 12.24 -1.88
CA ILE A 147 -11.79 11.99 -2.40
C ILE A 147 -12.77 12.59 -1.39
N PHE A 148 -13.63 13.47 -1.86
CA PHE A 148 -14.65 14.14 -1.06
C PHE A 148 -16.03 13.59 -1.38
N PHE A 149 -16.86 13.46 -0.35
CA PHE A 149 -18.23 12.95 -0.42
C PHE A 149 -19.17 14.01 0.19
N ASP A 150 -20.02 14.59 -0.62
CA ASP A 150 -21.01 15.60 -0.20
C ASP A 150 -22.42 15.06 -0.51
N ASN A 151 -23.11 14.57 0.53
CA ASN A 151 -24.42 13.97 0.43
C ASN A 151 -24.56 12.93 -0.69
N VAL A 152 -23.53 12.09 -0.85
CA VAL A 152 -23.47 11.07 -1.90
C VAL A 152 -24.49 9.98 -1.61
N ARG A 153 -25.51 9.88 -2.47
CA ARG A 153 -26.45 8.75 -2.43
C ARG A 153 -25.83 7.52 -3.08
N VAL A 154 -25.65 6.48 -2.29
CA VAL A 154 -25.11 5.19 -2.72
C VAL A 154 -26.24 4.17 -2.74
N PRO A 155 -26.60 3.65 -3.94
CA PRO A 155 -27.58 2.58 -4.08
C PRO A 155 -27.19 1.31 -3.33
N GLN A 156 -28.20 0.61 -2.76
CA GLN A 156 -28.06 -0.65 -2.01
C GLN A 156 -27.18 -1.69 -2.74
N GLN A 157 -27.21 -1.74 -4.05
CA GLN A 157 -26.43 -2.69 -4.86
C GLN A 157 -24.91 -2.59 -4.63
N PHE A 158 -24.38 -1.44 -4.21
CA PHE A 158 -22.95 -1.21 -3.96
C PHE A 158 -22.53 -1.47 -2.51
N PHE A 159 -23.48 -1.78 -1.65
CA PHE A 159 -23.20 -2.15 -0.25
C PHE A 159 -22.66 -3.58 -0.19
N LEU A 160 -21.65 -3.79 0.66
CA LEU A 160 -21.06 -5.10 0.91
C LEU A 160 -21.45 -5.65 2.28
N THR A 161 -21.18 -4.89 3.34
CA THR A 161 -21.47 -5.31 4.71
C THR A 161 -21.49 -4.14 5.68
N ASP A 162 -22.22 -4.30 6.79
CA ASP A 162 -22.12 -3.51 8.01
C ASP A 162 -22.04 -4.39 9.28
N ASP A 163 -21.82 -5.67 9.10
CA ASP A 163 -21.49 -6.57 10.20
C ASP A 163 -20.09 -6.26 10.74
N PRO A 164 -19.92 -6.00 12.05
CA PRO A 164 -18.65 -5.58 12.63
C PRO A 164 -17.51 -6.60 12.47
N GLU A 165 -17.83 -7.90 12.55
CA GLU A 165 -16.83 -8.94 12.41
C GLU A 165 -16.40 -9.09 10.93
N MET A 166 -17.36 -9.02 10.02
CA MET A 166 -17.09 -9.03 8.59
C MET A 166 -16.29 -7.78 8.16
N TYR A 167 -16.63 -6.59 8.67
CA TYR A 167 -15.89 -5.36 8.45
C TYR A 167 -14.40 -5.54 8.84
N THR A 168 -14.16 -6.05 10.07
CA THR A 168 -12.81 -6.28 10.59
C THR A 168 -12.07 -7.34 9.79
N MET A 169 -12.75 -8.42 9.41
CA MET A 169 -12.19 -9.49 8.59
C MET A 169 -11.79 -9.00 7.20
N MET A 170 -12.62 -8.20 6.54
CA MET A 170 -12.33 -7.61 5.24
C MET A 170 -11.12 -6.69 5.32
N LEU A 171 -11.05 -5.83 6.35
CA LEU A 171 -9.92 -4.95 6.56
C LEU A 171 -8.62 -5.73 6.78
N SER A 172 -8.64 -6.72 7.67
CA SER A 172 -7.50 -7.59 7.97
C SER A 172 -7.03 -8.36 6.74
N GLY A 173 -7.94 -8.96 5.99
CA GLY A 173 -7.65 -9.72 4.78
C GLY A 173 -7.05 -8.83 3.69
N PHE A 174 -7.60 -7.62 3.52
CA PHE A 174 -7.08 -6.65 2.56
C PHE A 174 -5.66 -6.20 2.92
N LEU A 175 -5.41 -5.90 4.19
CA LEU A 175 -4.07 -5.54 4.68
C LEU A 175 -3.08 -6.70 4.51
N ALA A 176 -3.49 -7.95 4.77
CA ALA A 176 -2.63 -9.12 4.56
C ALA A 176 -2.24 -9.27 3.08
N HIS A 177 -3.20 -9.07 2.16
CA HIS A 177 -2.94 -9.12 0.72
C HIS A 177 -2.01 -7.98 0.28
N ALA A 178 -2.31 -6.74 0.66
CA ALA A 178 -1.53 -5.56 0.33
C ALA A 178 -0.09 -5.67 0.87
N ASN A 179 0.09 -6.08 2.12
CA ASN A 179 1.41 -6.25 2.73
C ASN A 179 2.23 -7.37 2.07
N THR A 180 1.59 -8.46 1.60
CA THR A 180 2.27 -9.49 0.81
C THR A 180 2.75 -8.94 -0.54
N ALA A 181 1.91 -8.17 -1.22
CA ALA A 181 2.26 -7.51 -2.48
C ALA A 181 3.40 -6.48 -2.30
N MET A 182 3.32 -5.66 -1.25
CA MET A 182 4.38 -4.71 -0.87
C MET A 182 5.72 -5.40 -0.63
N GLY A 183 5.72 -6.56 0.05
CA GLY A 183 6.92 -7.36 0.23
C GLY A 183 7.58 -7.68 -1.11
N LEU A 184 6.82 -8.19 -2.08
CA LEU A 184 7.32 -8.51 -3.43
C LEU A 184 7.83 -7.25 -4.17
N GLN A 185 7.10 -6.15 -4.09
CA GLN A 185 7.44 -4.89 -4.77
C GLN A 185 8.75 -4.32 -4.25
N PHE A 186 8.93 -4.30 -2.93
CA PHE A 186 10.15 -3.73 -2.33
C PHE A 186 11.38 -4.63 -2.42
N VAL A 187 11.24 -5.92 -2.63
CA VAL A 187 12.36 -6.75 -3.11
C VAL A 187 12.86 -6.28 -4.48
N GLY A 188 11.97 -5.84 -5.37
CA GLY A 188 12.34 -5.24 -6.66
C GLY A 188 13.14 -3.94 -6.50
N VAL A 189 12.72 -3.06 -5.59
CA VAL A 189 13.43 -1.82 -5.23
C VAL A 189 14.82 -2.12 -4.63
N ALA A 190 14.89 -3.07 -3.69
CA ALA A 190 16.16 -3.50 -3.08
C ALA A 190 17.13 -4.05 -4.13
N ARG A 191 16.61 -4.84 -5.07
CA ARG A 191 17.40 -5.37 -6.20
C ARG A 191 17.92 -4.25 -7.10
N ALA A 192 17.08 -3.26 -7.45
CA ALA A 192 17.51 -2.12 -8.26
C ALA A 192 18.68 -1.37 -7.60
N ALA A 193 18.56 -1.10 -6.29
CA ALA A 193 19.62 -0.46 -5.52
C ALA A 193 20.93 -1.25 -5.58
N PHE A 194 20.87 -2.58 -5.40
CA PHE A 194 22.05 -3.45 -5.47
C PHE A 194 22.65 -3.51 -6.87
N ASP A 195 21.84 -3.71 -7.92
CA ASP A 195 22.30 -3.84 -9.30
C ASP A 195 22.99 -2.56 -9.77
N HIS A 196 22.44 -1.38 -9.48
CA HIS A 196 23.07 -0.09 -9.79
C HIS A 196 24.36 0.13 -9.00
N ALA A 197 24.40 -0.19 -7.71
CA ALA A 197 25.62 -0.09 -6.91
C ALA A 197 26.73 -1.00 -7.45
N LEU A 198 26.39 -2.23 -7.81
CA LEU A 198 27.32 -3.20 -8.38
C LEU A 198 27.89 -2.76 -9.74
N ALA A 199 27.00 -2.27 -10.64
CA ALA A 199 27.40 -1.77 -11.94
C ALA A 199 28.35 -0.58 -11.79
N TYR A 200 27.97 0.41 -11.00
CA TYR A 200 28.81 1.59 -10.74
C TYR A 200 30.16 1.21 -10.13
N ALA A 201 30.20 0.28 -9.19
CA ALA A 201 31.45 -0.16 -8.56
C ALA A 201 32.43 -0.82 -9.55
N LYS A 202 31.92 -1.44 -10.62
CA LYS A 202 32.74 -2.04 -11.68
C LYS A 202 33.33 -1.00 -12.63
N GLU A 203 32.67 0.13 -12.82
CA GLU A 203 33.03 1.16 -13.80
C GLU A 203 33.79 2.33 -13.17
N ARG A 204 33.40 2.76 -11.96
CA ARG A 204 33.97 3.93 -11.30
C ARG A 204 35.41 3.68 -10.88
N VAL A 205 36.34 4.51 -11.34
CA VAL A 205 37.75 4.45 -10.97
C VAL A 205 38.04 5.48 -9.87
N GLN A 206 38.61 5.02 -8.76
CA GLN A 206 39.20 5.82 -7.70
C GLN A 206 40.44 5.11 -7.14
N GLY A 207 41.48 5.86 -6.78
CA GLY A 207 42.75 5.27 -6.37
C GLY A 207 43.45 4.47 -7.47
N GLY A 208 43.18 4.82 -8.74
CA GLY A 208 43.81 4.22 -9.92
C GLY A 208 43.16 2.92 -10.42
N VAL A 209 42.13 2.41 -9.74
CA VAL A 209 41.45 1.14 -10.07
C VAL A 209 39.93 1.27 -9.96
N PRO A 210 39.13 0.40 -10.63
CA PRO A 210 37.70 0.29 -10.35
C PRO A 210 37.44 0.08 -8.86
N ILE A 211 36.45 0.81 -8.30
CA ILE A 211 36.26 0.81 -6.84
C ILE A 211 35.87 -0.57 -6.30
N ILE A 212 35.34 -1.46 -7.11
CA ILE A 212 35.06 -2.86 -6.73
C ILE A 212 36.34 -3.60 -6.28
N GLN A 213 37.53 -3.16 -6.65
CA GLN A 213 38.76 -3.79 -6.22
C GLN A 213 39.14 -3.46 -4.78
N HIS A 214 38.60 -2.39 -4.20
CA HIS A 214 38.83 -2.05 -2.79
C HIS A 214 38.09 -3.01 -1.85
N GLN A 215 38.76 -3.47 -0.80
CA GLN A 215 38.21 -4.44 0.15
C GLN A 215 36.95 -3.92 0.84
N SER A 216 36.91 -2.64 1.22
CA SER A 216 35.74 -2.02 1.83
C SER A 216 34.50 -2.04 0.92
N VAL A 217 34.68 -1.82 -0.40
CA VAL A 217 33.60 -1.88 -1.39
C VAL A 217 33.11 -3.31 -1.56
N LYS A 218 34.02 -4.29 -1.66
CA LYS A 218 33.66 -5.73 -1.73
C LYS A 218 32.81 -6.15 -0.54
N THR A 219 33.21 -5.77 0.67
CA THR A 219 32.47 -6.11 1.89
C THR A 219 31.06 -5.46 1.90
N ARG A 220 30.95 -4.19 1.49
CA ARG A 220 29.65 -3.51 1.37
C ARG A 220 28.73 -4.20 0.37
N LEU A 221 29.21 -4.51 -0.83
CA LEU A 221 28.46 -5.22 -1.86
C LEU A 221 28.01 -6.61 -1.38
N PHE A 222 28.87 -7.35 -0.69
CA PHE A 222 28.50 -8.65 -0.14
C PHE A 222 27.41 -8.53 0.94
N ASN A 223 27.48 -7.53 1.81
CA ASN A 223 26.46 -7.27 2.82
C ASN A 223 25.10 -6.87 2.17
N MET A 224 25.12 -6.08 1.10
CA MET A 224 23.94 -5.77 0.33
C MET A 224 23.33 -7.04 -0.30
N PHE A 225 24.16 -7.86 -0.94
CA PHE A 225 23.75 -9.13 -1.53
C PHE A 225 23.11 -10.07 -0.49
N MET A 226 23.76 -10.26 0.66
CA MET A 226 23.27 -11.12 1.74
C MET A 226 21.88 -10.67 2.24
N LYS A 227 21.70 -9.36 2.47
CA LYS A 227 20.40 -8.80 2.89
C LYS A 227 19.33 -8.99 1.82
N LEU A 228 19.67 -8.73 0.56
CA LEU A 228 18.75 -8.89 -0.57
C LEU A 228 18.29 -10.35 -0.69
N GLU A 229 19.20 -11.32 -0.69
CA GLU A 229 18.84 -12.72 -0.91
C GLU A 229 18.06 -13.32 0.26
N SER A 230 18.42 -12.99 1.51
CA SER A 230 17.64 -13.45 2.67
C SER A 230 16.22 -12.86 2.67
N THR A 231 16.08 -11.57 2.36
CA THR A 231 14.77 -10.92 2.24
C THR A 231 13.96 -11.51 1.09
N ARG A 232 14.57 -11.68 -0.08
CA ARG A 232 13.92 -12.29 -1.25
C ARG A 232 13.39 -13.69 -0.96
N SER A 233 14.17 -14.50 -0.27
CA SER A 233 13.80 -15.87 0.09
C SER A 233 12.59 -15.88 1.03
N HIS A 234 12.61 -15.06 2.09
CA HIS A 234 11.46 -14.92 3.00
C HIS A 234 10.21 -14.45 2.28
N VAL A 235 10.30 -13.36 1.53
CA VAL A 235 9.16 -12.75 0.83
C VAL A 235 8.54 -13.73 -0.18
N ARG A 236 9.37 -14.48 -0.91
CA ARG A 236 8.87 -15.51 -1.85
C ARG A 236 8.10 -16.62 -1.14
N GLN A 237 8.59 -17.09 0.02
CA GLN A 237 7.88 -18.11 0.80
C GLN A 237 6.51 -17.59 1.28
N VAL A 238 6.45 -16.37 1.77
CA VAL A 238 5.20 -15.72 2.19
C VAL A 238 4.24 -15.59 0.99
N ALA A 239 4.72 -15.12 -0.16
CA ALA A 239 3.89 -14.95 -1.35
C ALA A 239 3.33 -16.28 -1.87
N ILE A 240 4.14 -17.34 -1.91
CA ILE A 240 3.70 -18.70 -2.29
C ILE A 240 2.64 -19.19 -1.32
N ALA A 241 2.87 -19.07 -0.01
CA ALA A 241 1.92 -19.49 1.00
C ALA A 241 0.60 -18.71 0.93
N ASN A 242 0.66 -17.40 0.64
CA ASN A 242 -0.52 -16.55 0.45
C ASN A 242 -1.31 -16.98 -0.79
N TYR A 243 -0.63 -17.25 -1.90
CA TYR A 243 -1.27 -17.76 -3.13
C TYR A 243 -1.95 -19.11 -2.91
N GLN A 244 -1.26 -20.06 -2.28
CA GLN A 244 -1.80 -21.40 -1.98
C GLN A 244 -3.00 -21.36 -1.03
N ARG A 245 -3.12 -20.33 -0.20
CA ARG A 245 -4.23 -20.11 0.73
C ARG A 245 -5.28 -19.12 0.20
N MET A 246 -5.28 -18.83 -1.08
CA MET A 246 -6.23 -17.89 -1.73
C MET A 246 -6.30 -16.51 -1.02
N GLY A 247 -5.14 -15.99 -0.60
CA GLY A 247 -5.05 -14.68 0.08
C GLY A 247 -5.27 -14.72 1.60
N MET A 248 -5.54 -15.88 2.18
CA MET A 248 -5.82 -16.03 3.61
C MET A 248 -4.59 -16.45 4.44
N ILE A 249 -3.44 -15.82 4.19
CA ILE A 249 -2.27 -16.03 5.04
C ILE A 249 -2.48 -15.33 6.39
N PRO A 250 -2.05 -15.91 7.54
CA PRO A 250 -2.09 -15.20 8.81
C PRO A 250 -1.33 -13.87 8.73
N PHE A 251 -1.96 -12.80 9.24
CA PHE A 251 -1.52 -11.41 9.06
C PHE A 251 -0.05 -11.17 9.48
N GLN A 252 0.43 -11.83 10.52
CA GLN A 252 1.81 -11.67 11.01
C GLN A 252 2.86 -12.04 9.96
N TYR A 253 2.59 -13.00 9.06
CA TYR A 253 3.52 -13.34 7.97
C TYR A 253 3.54 -12.27 6.89
N ALA A 254 2.39 -11.74 6.52
CA ALA A 254 2.28 -10.65 5.55
C ALA A 254 2.97 -9.38 6.06
N ALA A 255 2.70 -9.00 7.32
CA ALA A 255 3.33 -7.86 7.98
C ALA A 255 4.86 -8.03 8.05
N ALA A 256 5.35 -9.20 8.48
CA ALA A 256 6.78 -9.50 8.53
C ALA A 256 7.44 -9.39 7.14
N SER A 257 6.76 -9.87 6.10
CA SER A 257 7.24 -9.77 4.71
C SER A 257 7.41 -8.32 4.27
N LYS A 258 6.40 -7.49 4.51
CA LYS A 258 6.41 -6.05 4.16
C LYS A 258 7.48 -5.30 4.95
N ILE A 259 7.50 -5.46 6.27
CA ILE A 259 8.45 -4.77 7.15
C ILE A 259 9.88 -5.08 6.74
N LEU A 260 10.22 -6.37 6.60
CA LEU A 260 11.56 -6.81 6.22
C LEU A 260 11.96 -6.27 4.84
N ALA A 261 11.07 -6.35 3.85
CA ALA A 261 11.37 -5.92 2.48
C ALA A 261 11.57 -4.41 2.38
N THR A 262 10.72 -3.61 3.03
CA THR A 262 10.81 -2.14 2.99
C THR A 262 12.03 -1.61 3.75
N GLN A 263 12.36 -2.20 4.90
CA GLN A 263 13.58 -1.88 5.65
C GLN A 263 14.84 -2.25 4.84
N THR A 264 14.84 -3.42 4.20
CA THR A 264 15.94 -3.84 3.34
C THR A 264 16.09 -2.92 2.14
N ALA A 265 15.01 -2.60 1.44
CA ALA A 265 15.04 -1.70 0.29
C ALA A 265 15.60 -0.31 0.66
N PHE A 266 15.15 0.26 1.75
CA PHE A 266 15.65 1.56 2.22
C PHE A 266 17.13 1.51 2.62
N ALA A 267 17.55 0.45 3.33
CA ALA A 267 18.95 0.27 3.70
C ALA A 267 19.86 0.10 2.47
N LEU A 268 19.44 -0.71 1.48
CA LEU A 268 20.21 -0.90 0.26
C LEU A 268 20.23 0.34 -0.62
N ALA A 269 19.13 1.10 -0.69
CA ALA A 269 19.07 2.36 -1.43
C ALA A 269 20.03 3.41 -0.80
N SER A 270 20.09 3.48 0.53
CA SER A 270 21.06 4.33 1.25
C SER A 270 22.51 3.92 0.97
N GLU A 271 22.81 2.61 0.99
CA GLU A 271 24.15 2.10 0.65
C GLU A 271 24.50 2.36 -0.83
N ALA A 272 23.53 2.29 -1.74
CA ALA A 272 23.75 2.62 -3.15
C ALA A 272 24.18 4.09 -3.31
N ILE A 273 23.47 5.04 -2.66
CA ILE A 273 23.90 6.45 -2.64
C ILE A 273 25.31 6.58 -2.11
N GLN A 274 25.63 5.93 -0.98
CA GLN A 274 26.97 5.96 -0.39
C GLN A 274 28.04 5.41 -1.36
N MET A 275 27.71 4.37 -2.11
CA MET A 275 28.60 3.78 -3.12
C MET A 275 28.90 4.74 -4.28
N PHE A 276 27.88 5.51 -4.71
CA PHE A 276 28.00 6.53 -5.75
C PHE A 276 28.74 7.80 -5.26
N GLY A 277 28.87 8.01 -3.94
CA GLY A 277 29.43 9.22 -3.40
C GLY A 277 28.62 10.46 -3.80
N GLY A 278 29.28 11.56 -4.15
CA GLY A 278 28.60 12.80 -4.57
C GLY A 278 27.65 12.61 -5.76
N ASN A 279 27.98 11.70 -6.69
CA ASN A 279 27.12 11.37 -7.82
C ASN A 279 25.76 10.78 -7.38
N GLY A 280 25.72 10.07 -6.25
CA GLY A 280 24.49 9.50 -5.71
C GLY A 280 23.47 10.54 -5.24
N LEU A 281 23.87 11.78 -5.05
CA LEU A 281 23.00 12.91 -4.69
C LEU A 281 22.43 13.64 -5.91
N CYS A 282 22.92 13.32 -7.13
CA CYS A 282 22.53 13.98 -8.35
C CYS A 282 21.39 13.24 -9.05
N ARG A 283 20.40 14.00 -9.56
CA ARG A 283 19.22 13.44 -10.26
C ARG A 283 19.56 12.77 -11.60
N GLU A 284 20.78 12.93 -12.09
CA GLU A 284 21.30 12.24 -13.28
C GLU A 284 21.49 10.73 -13.04
N TYR A 285 21.59 10.31 -11.79
CA TYR A 285 21.79 8.92 -11.39
C TYR A 285 20.53 8.35 -10.74
N PRO A 286 20.16 7.09 -11.04
CA PRO A 286 18.88 6.53 -10.60
C PRO A 286 18.80 6.28 -9.09
N VAL A 287 19.93 6.21 -8.38
CA VAL A 287 19.96 5.79 -6.97
C VAL A 287 19.29 6.80 -6.03
N GLU A 288 19.29 8.11 -6.36
CA GLU A 288 18.59 9.13 -5.58
C GLU A 288 17.05 8.92 -5.64
N LYS A 289 16.53 8.57 -6.83
CA LYS A 289 15.12 8.23 -7.01
C LYS A 289 14.77 6.97 -6.22
N ILE A 290 15.57 5.90 -6.34
CA ILE A 290 15.36 4.64 -5.63
C ILE A 290 15.32 4.89 -4.11
N PHE A 291 16.17 5.75 -3.57
CA PHE A 291 16.18 6.11 -2.16
C PHE A 291 14.90 6.83 -1.73
N ARG A 292 14.44 7.80 -2.51
CA ARG A 292 13.18 8.52 -2.22
C ARG A 292 11.97 7.59 -2.29
N ASP A 293 11.92 6.73 -3.28
CA ASP A 293 10.85 5.76 -3.46
C ASP A 293 10.85 4.72 -2.33
N ALA A 294 12.03 4.22 -1.94
CA ALA A 294 12.16 3.25 -0.85
C ALA A 294 11.69 3.82 0.51
N ARG A 295 11.85 5.14 0.73
CA ARG A 295 11.44 5.78 1.99
C ARG A 295 9.94 5.69 2.23
N ALA A 296 9.13 5.77 1.18
CA ALA A 296 7.68 5.68 1.28
C ALA A 296 7.22 4.32 1.82
N GLY A 297 7.87 3.24 1.44
CA GLY A 297 7.53 1.88 1.85
C GLY A 297 7.53 1.63 3.36
N LEU A 298 8.29 2.42 4.14
CA LEU A 298 8.29 2.31 5.60
C LEU A 298 7.00 2.82 6.25
N ILE A 299 6.17 3.57 5.49
CA ILE A 299 4.98 4.26 5.97
C ILE A 299 3.70 3.71 5.33
N GLU A 300 3.73 3.49 4.02
CA GLU A 300 2.54 3.10 3.25
C GLU A 300 2.04 1.68 3.60
N ASP A 301 0.75 1.43 3.32
CA ASP A 301 0.03 0.18 3.65
C ASP A 301 0.16 -0.24 5.12
N GLY A 302 0.30 0.75 6.00
CA GLY A 302 0.55 0.63 7.43
C GLY A 302 2.01 0.93 7.79
N GLU A 303 2.18 1.87 8.73
CA GLU A 303 3.51 2.20 9.27
C GLU A 303 4.11 0.96 9.97
N ASN A 304 5.41 0.71 9.75
CA ASN A 304 6.05 -0.55 10.10
C ASN A 304 5.94 -0.93 11.59
N ASN A 305 6.02 0.03 12.52
CA ASN A 305 5.92 -0.28 13.94
C ASN A 305 4.48 -0.65 14.32
N MET A 306 3.48 0.04 13.77
CA MET A 306 2.08 -0.29 14.01
C MET A 306 1.69 -1.63 13.39
N LEU A 307 2.19 -1.94 12.18
CA LEU A 307 2.02 -3.28 11.60
C LEU A 307 2.63 -4.37 12.49
N GLY A 308 3.81 -4.10 13.05
CA GLY A 308 4.46 -5.01 14.00
C GLY A 308 3.63 -5.24 15.25
N LEU A 309 3.04 -4.18 15.81
CA LEU A 309 2.13 -4.26 16.96
C LEU A 309 0.87 -5.07 16.61
N ALA A 310 0.19 -4.70 15.52
CA ALA A 310 -1.01 -5.43 15.08
C ALA A 310 -0.72 -6.91 14.76
N ALA A 311 0.47 -7.21 14.22
CA ALA A 311 0.89 -8.57 13.96
C ALA A 311 1.18 -9.37 15.23
N ALA A 312 1.79 -8.73 16.24
CA ALA A 312 2.12 -9.36 17.52
C ALA A 312 0.87 -9.80 18.31
N ASN A 313 -0.25 -9.13 18.14
CA ASN A 313 -1.54 -9.50 18.73
C ASN A 313 -2.10 -10.83 18.18
N ASN A 314 -1.45 -11.44 17.19
CA ASN A 314 -1.83 -12.76 16.64
C ASN A 314 -0.94 -13.91 17.14
N PHE A 315 -0.10 -13.69 18.14
CA PHE A 315 0.74 -14.73 18.74
C PHE A 315 0.04 -15.50 19.84
#